data_36800d9cb3f00a3e42f6d68275c7e0b3
#
_entry.id   36800d9cb3f00a3e42f6d68275c7e0b3
#
_cell.length_a   1.000
_cell.length_b   1.000
_cell.length_c   1.000
_cell.angle_alpha   90.00
_cell.angle_beta   90.00
_cell.angle_gamma   90.00
#
_symmetry.space_group_name_H-M   'P 1'
#
loop_
_entity.id
_entity.type
_entity.pdbx_description
1 polymer ?
#
loop_
_entity_poly.entity_id
_entity_poly.type
_entity_poly.pdbx_seq_one_letter_code
_entity_poly.pdbx_strand_id
1 'polypeptide(L)'
;LKVRNRRKRQMCRRERNMIDLIKNEEKILQNEKRCRERKIKLPTFGQMQNPETIPEEIKDELKNVSLWETHPANLFRISWKNEPVSEGGGFGGVNYIVIPPELSGVKAKIIALVGKWFPTGAHKVGATYGCLAPALTTGQFCPGETKAVWPSTGNYCRGGAYVSSLLGCDSIAILPENMSRERFEWLEKVAGEVIATPGCESNVKEIFDKCWELKNTRNDIQIFNQFEEFGNPLWHYMVTGKAAEEALKQEMGANSRFAGAISSSGSAGSMAFGYYLKEKFPGSKLAVAEALQCPTLLNNGFGDHRIEGIGDKHVPWIQDCKNTDMVIGVDDEAAVRLLRLFNEATGRETLAHYGVDAEFSKQLDLLGISGIGNVLAAIKFAKYYELTEDDYVITILTDSMELYGSRIEELTAERGAYTSIDAHKDMQLMMDSGIENVLELTHYEKKRIHNLKYFTWIEQQGRELDELNSQWYDHDSYWNSIFSLAPKIDELIEEFNGK
;
A
#
# COMPACT_ATOMS: atom_id res chain seq x y z
N LEU A 1 -41.78 5.35 -19.46
CA LEU A 1 -41.55 5.66 -18.02
C LEU A 1 -40.80 4.56 -17.27
N LYS A 2 -41.17 3.26 -17.43
CA LYS A 2 -40.47 2.13 -16.75
C LYS A 2 -39.00 1.99 -17.18
N VAL A 3 -38.65 2.19 -18.45
CA VAL A 3 -37.26 2.12 -18.95
C VAL A 3 -36.42 3.31 -18.47
N ARG A 4 -37.02 4.52 -18.39
CA ARG A 4 -36.35 5.73 -17.90
C ARG A 4 -36.09 5.65 -16.38
N ASN A 5 -36.99 5.05 -15.63
CA ASN A 5 -36.81 4.79 -14.19
C ASN A 5 -35.80 3.65 -13.93
N ARG A 6 -35.70 2.66 -14.82
CA ARG A 6 -34.66 1.61 -14.74
C ARG A 6 -33.28 2.18 -15.00
N ARG A 7 -33.11 3.04 -16.02
CA ARG A 7 -31.84 3.75 -16.30
C ARG A 7 -31.45 4.72 -15.16
N LYS A 8 -32.39 5.48 -14.59
CA LYS A 8 -32.11 6.32 -13.42
C LYS A 8 -31.75 5.50 -12.19
N ARG A 9 -32.39 4.37 -11.93
CA ARG A 9 -32.02 3.45 -10.85
C ARG A 9 -30.67 2.75 -11.12
N GLN A 10 -30.33 2.45 -12.37
CA GLN A 10 -29.03 1.92 -12.74
C GLN A 10 -27.92 2.98 -12.65
N MET A 11 -28.17 4.24 -13.04
CA MET A 11 -27.23 5.35 -12.80
C MET A 11 -27.02 5.61 -11.31
N CYS A 12 -28.08 5.69 -10.51
CA CYS A 12 -27.98 5.80 -9.05
C CYS A 12 -27.31 4.61 -8.35
N ARG A 13 -27.35 3.38 -8.94
CA ARG A 13 -26.63 2.21 -8.42
C ARG A 13 -25.18 2.19 -8.87
N ARG A 14 -24.86 2.61 -10.12
CA ARG A 14 -23.48 2.79 -10.58
C ARG A 14 -22.69 3.78 -9.73
N GLU A 15 -23.33 4.85 -9.27
CA GLU A 15 -22.71 5.87 -8.40
C GLU A 15 -22.45 5.38 -6.97
N ARG A 16 -23.14 4.32 -6.48
CA ARG A 16 -22.98 3.83 -5.10
C ARG A 16 -21.75 2.99 -4.84
N ASN A 17 -21.04 2.54 -5.88
CA ASN A 17 -19.91 1.61 -5.77
C ASN A 17 -18.55 2.24 -6.09
N MET A 18 -18.52 3.51 -6.51
CA MET A 18 -17.33 4.36 -6.64
C MET A 18 -17.17 5.22 -5.38
N ILE A 19 -16.13 6.04 -5.32
CA ILE A 19 -16.02 7.05 -4.26
C ILE A 19 -17.26 7.94 -4.36
N ASP A 20 -18.10 7.89 -3.32
CA ASP A 20 -19.36 8.66 -3.30
C ASP A 20 -19.05 10.13 -2.95
N LEU A 21 -19.22 11.02 -3.92
CA LEU A 21 -19.05 12.46 -3.74
C LEU A 21 -20.36 13.22 -3.60
N ILE A 22 -21.49 12.53 -3.32
CA ILE A 22 -22.76 13.17 -3.02
C ILE A 22 -22.68 13.88 -1.67
N LYS A 23 -22.88 15.20 -1.69
CA LYS A 23 -22.79 16.04 -0.49
C LYS A 23 -23.99 15.88 0.43
N ASN A 24 -23.72 15.76 1.73
CA ASN A 24 -24.69 15.94 2.81
C ASN A 24 -24.33 17.23 3.54
N GLU A 25 -24.98 18.34 3.15
CA GLU A 25 -24.62 19.68 3.60
C GLU A 25 -24.70 19.85 5.13
N GLU A 26 -25.69 19.22 5.79
CA GLU A 26 -25.81 19.26 7.25
C GLU A 26 -24.60 18.63 7.93
N LYS A 27 -24.18 17.44 7.45
CA LYS A 27 -23.03 16.71 8.00
C LYS A 27 -21.70 17.40 7.67
N ILE A 28 -21.58 18.01 6.50
CA ILE A 28 -20.41 18.82 6.12
C ILE A 28 -20.23 19.94 7.13
N LEU A 29 -21.27 20.75 7.38
CA LEU A 29 -21.21 21.86 8.35
C LEU A 29 -20.83 21.40 9.77
N GLN A 30 -21.34 20.23 10.18
CA GLN A 30 -20.99 19.62 11.46
C GLN A 30 -19.51 19.22 11.51
N ASN A 31 -19.00 18.60 10.44
CA ASN A 31 -17.62 18.19 10.31
C ASN A 31 -16.66 19.38 10.26
N GLU A 32 -16.98 20.43 9.47
CA GLU A 32 -16.20 21.68 9.39
C GLU A 32 -16.10 22.36 10.76
N LYS A 33 -17.22 22.47 11.49
CA LYS A 33 -17.23 23.06 12.84
C LYS A 33 -16.29 22.28 13.76
N ARG A 34 -16.38 20.93 13.75
CA ARG A 34 -15.55 20.06 14.57
C ARG A 34 -14.09 20.20 14.24
N CYS A 35 -13.73 20.24 12.96
CA CYS A 35 -12.34 20.40 12.52
C CYS A 35 -11.78 21.78 12.93
N ARG A 36 -12.57 22.86 12.79
CA ARG A 36 -12.15 24.19 13.25
C ARG A 36 -11.90 24.24 14.77
N GLU A 37 -12.80 23.67 15.57
CA GLU A 37 -12.65 23.61 17.04
C GLU A 37 -11.38 22.86 17.47
N ARG A 38 -10.95 21.88 16.67
CA ARG A 38 -9.77 21.04 16.92
C ARG A 38 -8.52 21.50 16.16
N LYS A 39 -8.58 22.60 15.42
CA LYS A 39 -7.51 23.13 14.56
C LYS A 39 -7.03 22.10 13.53
N ILE A 40 -7.93 21.28 13.02
CA ILE A 40 -7.62 20.28 12.00
C ILE A 40 -7.80 20.92 10.62
N LYS A 41 -6.74 20.84 9.79
CA LYS A 41 -6.79 21.13 8.36
C LYS A 41 -6.44 19.85 7.59
N LEU A 42 -7.11 19.64 6.47
CA LEU A 42 -6.89 18.48 5.62
C LEU A 42 -5.92 18.84 4.48
N PRO A 43 -4.84 18.07 4.25
CA PRO A 43 -4.00 18.27 3.08
C PRO A 43 -4.71 17.77 1.80
N THR A 44 -4.51 18.46 0.69
CA THR A 44 -4.88 17.98 -0.64
C THR A 44 -3.88 16.93 -1.13
N PHE A 45 -4.26 16.10 -2.11
CA PHE A 45 -3.31 15.20 -2.77
C PHE A 45 -2.20 16.01 -3.47
N GLY A 46 -2.54 17.19 -4.01
CA GLY A 46 -1.57 18.13 -4.57
C GLY A 46 -0.50 18.55 -3.56
N GLN A 47 -0.87 18.85 -2.31
CA GLN A 47 0.08 19.18 -1.24
C GLN A 47 0.93 17.97 -0.80
N MET A 48 0.38 16.77 -0.83
CA MET A 48 1.14 15.54 -0.55
C MET A 48 2.18 15.25 -1.64
N GLN A 49 1.91 15.59 -2.89
CA GLN A 49 2.85 15.51 -4.01
C GLN A 49 3.93 16.59 -3.94
N ASN A 50 3.53 17.79 -3.57
CA ASN A 50 4.34 19.00 -3.60
C ASN A 50 4.29 19.71 -2.24
N PRO A 51 5.04 19.22 -1.24
CA PRO A 51 5.04 19.80 0.11
C PRO A 51 5.46 21.27 0.19
N GLU A 52 6.14 21.80 -0.82
CA GLU A 52 6.44 23.22 -0.95
C GLU A 52 5.19 24.10 -0.97
N THR A 53 4.04 23.55 -1.39
CA THR A 53 2.74 24.25 -1.42
C THR A 53 2.00 24.23 -0.08
N ILE A 54 2.51 23.53 0.92
CA ILE A 54 1.96 23.52 2.28
C ILE A 54 2.19 24.90 2.91
N PRO A 55 1.18 25.48 3.57
CA PRO A 55 1.33 26.78 4.25
C PRO A 55 2.49 26.80 5.25
N GLU A 56 3.26 27.88 5.29
CA GLU A 56 4.44 28.01 6.16
C GLU A 56 4.09 27.84 7.64
N GLU A 57 2.92 28.33 8.07
CA GLU A 57 2.42 28.14 9.44
C GLU A 57 2.35 26.67 9.87
N ILE A 58 1.96 25.78 8.95
CA ILE A 58 1.90 24.32 9.19
C ILE A 58 3.30 23.73 9.20
N LYS A 59 4.18 24.16 8.29
CA LYS A 59 5.58 23.72 8.26
C LYS A 59 6.31 24.13 9.55
N ASP A 60 6.06 25.33 10.05
CA ASP A 60 6.63 25.80 11.32
C ASP A 60 6.12 25.01 12.53
N GLU A 61 4.83 24.68 12.55
CA GLU A 61 4.24 23.81 13.58
C GLU A 61 4.88 22.42 13.57
N LEU A 62 5.06 21.83 12.37
CA LEU A 62 5.66 20.51 12.19
C LEU A 62 7.11 20.38 12.70
N LYS A 63 7.86 21.48 12.80
CA LYS A 63 9.23 21.47 13.37
C LYS A 63 9.26 20.97 14.82
N ASN A 64 8.15 21.11 15.55
CA ASN A 64 8.03 20.75 16.95
C ASN A 64 7.20 19.47 17.19
N VAL A 65 6.76 18.80 16.10
CA VAL A 65 5.91 17.60 16.16
C VAL A 65 6.69 16.40 15.62
N SER A 66 6.82 15.35 16.41
CA SER A 66 7.49 14.13 15.96
C SER A 66 6.62 13.39 14.92
N LEU A 67 7.29 12.59 14.03
CA LEU A 67 6.63 11.91 12.92
C LEU A 67 5.50 10.96 13.36
N TRP A 68 5.64 10.35 14.55
CA TRP A 68 4.67 9.37 15.06
C TRP A 68 3.72 9.94 16.11
N GLU A 69 3.82 11.23 16.40
CA GLU A 69 2.94 11.90 17.35
C GLU A 69 1.53 12.02 16.81
N THR A 70 0.52 11.79 17.66
CA THR A 70 -0.90 11.96 17.31
C THR A 70 -1.27 13.45 17.31
N HIS A 71 -0.73 14.18 16.34
CA HIS A 71 -0.95 15.62 16.16
C HIS A 71 -1.54 15.90 14.78
N PRO A 72 -2.63 16.70 14.65
CA PRO A 72 -3.33 16.94 13.38
C PRO A 72 -2.44 17.40 12.24
N ALA A 73 -1.41 18.21 12.52
CA ALA A 73 -0.45 18.67 11.50
C ALA A 73 0.26 17.51 10.78
N ASN A 74 0.40 16.34 11.42
CA ASN A 74 1.00 15.16 10.80
C ASN A 74 0.19 14.58 9.63
N LEU A 75 -1.05 15.04 9.39
CA LEU A 75 -1.76 14.76 8.13
C LEU A 75 -0.97 15.26 6.92
N PHE A 76 -0.28 16.40 7.04
CA PHE A 76 0.54 16.97 5.99
C PHE A 76 1.85 16.20 5.74
N ARG A 77 2.28 15.34 6.67
CA ARG A 77 3.41 14.42 6.49
C ARG A 77 3.03 13.11 5.80
N ILE A 78 1.81 12.97 5.30
CA ILE A 78 1.42 11.84 4.43
C ILE A 78 1.99 12.09 3.02
N SER A 79 3.31 11.95 2.89
CA SER A 79 4.08 12.25 1.68
C SER A 79 5.32 11.37 1.56
N TRP A 80 5.74 11.08 0.33
CA TRP A 80 7.01 10.41 0.03
C TRP A 80 8.24 11.30 0.21
N LYS A 81 8.03 12.57 0.58
CA LYS A 81 9.05 13.62 0.63
C LYS A 81 9.39 14.08 2.05
N ASN A 82 9.04 13.31 3.06
CA ASN A 82 9.47 13.63 4.43
C ASN A 82 10.96 13.36 4.59
N GLU A 83 11.67 14.32 5.18
CA GLU A 83 13.06 14.12 5.56
C GLU A 83 13.17 13.24 6.82
N PRO A 84 14.20 12.35 6.91
CA PRO A 84 14.59 11.73 8.16
C PRO A 84 14.84 12.79 9.24
N VAL A 85 14.61 12.44 10.50
CA VAL A 85 14.88 13.35 11.65
C VAL A 85 16.35 13.76 11.68
N SER A 86 17.26 12.88 11.28
CA SER A 86 18.70 13.17 11.15
C SER A 86 19.02 14.28 10.15
N GLU A 87 18.13 14.55 9.20
CA GLU A 87 18.27 15.59 8.17
C GLU A 87 17.41 16.84 8.46
N GLY A 88 16.72 16.87 9.60
CA GLY A 88 15.91 18.01 10.04
C GLY A 88 14.42 17.70 10.21
N GLY A 89 13.90 16.61 9.65
CA GLY A 89 12.51 16.18 9.79
C GLY A 89 11.50 17.09 9.07
N GLY A 90 11.94 17.86 8.09
CA GLY A 90 11.13 18.69 7.21
C GLY A 90 10.65 17.94 5.96
N PHE A 91 10.66 18.64 4.82
CA PHE A 91 10.34 18.08 3.51
C PHE A 91 11.53 18.25 2.56
N GLY A 92 11.89 17.17 1.86
CA GLY A 92 12.97 17.15 0.89
C GLY A 92 12.56 16.54 -0.44
N GLY A 93 13.47 15.81 -1.08
CA GLY A 93 13.18 14.99 -2.25
C GLY A 93 12.40 13.73 -1.92
N VAL A 94 12.06 12.96 -2.96
CA VAL A 94 11.44 11.64 -2.79
C VAL A 94 12.42 10.70 -2.11
N ASN A 95 11.95 9.99 -1.09
CA ASN A 95 12.76 8.97 -0.42
C ASN A 95 12.79 7.68 -1.23
N TYR A 96 13.95 7.32 -1.73
CA TYR A 96 14.20 6.04 -2.40
C TYR A 96 15.65 5.59 -2.21
N ILE A 97 15.90 4.32 -2.46
CA ILE A 97 17.24 3.75 -2.59
C ILE A 97 17.35 3.03 -3.94
N VAL A 98 18.57 2.93 -4.46
CA VAL A 98 18.88 2.12 -5.65
C VAL A 98 19.62 0.88 -5.19
N ILE A 99 19.04 -0.30 -5.44
CA ILE A 99 19.63 -1.58 -5.05
C ILE A 99 20.86 -1.85 -5.93
N PRO A 100 22.06 -2.04 -5.35
CA PRO A 100 23.27 -2.21 -6.12
C PRO A 100 23.35 -3.60 -6.77
N PRO A 101 24.04 -3.71 -7.93
CA PRO A 101 24.24 -4.99 -8.61
C PRO A 101 24.95 -6.05 -7.77
N GLU A 102 25.84 -5.64 -6.87
CA GLU A 102 26.56 -6.51 -5.93
C GLU A 102 25.62 -7.24 -4.97
N LEU A 103 24.45 -6.64 -4.67
CA LEU A 103 23.40 -7.25 -3.87
C LEU A 103 22.38 -7.99 -4.73
N SER A 104 21.95 -7.38 -5.84
CA SER A 104 20.83 -7.89 -6.65
C SER A 104 21.23 -8.97 -7.67
N GLY A 105 22.49 -9.01 -8.07
CA GLY A 105 22.98 -9.90 -9.12
C GLY A 105 22.46 -9.58 -10.53
N VAL A 106 21.83 -8.41 -10.73
CA VAL A 106 21.34 -7.94 -12.04
C VAL A 106 21.95 -6.59 -12.39
N LYS A 107 22.08 -6.30 -13.69
CA LYS A 107 22.63 -5.04 -14.17
C LYS A 107 21.63 -3.90 -14.16
N ALA A 108 20.33 -4.23 -14.29
CA ALA A 108 19.25 -3.25 -14.27
C ALA A 108 19.22 -2.46 -12.96
N LYS A 109 18.86 -1.19 -13.04
CA LYS A 109 18.72 -0.31 -11.88
C LYS A 109 17.38 -0.57 -11.21
N ILE A 110 17.40 -1.06 -9.97
CA ILE A 110 16.19 -1.27 -9.17
C ILE A 110 16.04 -0.11 -8.19
N ILE A 111 15.09 0.77 -8.45
CA ILE A 111 14.70 1.87 -7.55
C ILE A 111 13.66 1.34 -6.59
N ALA A 112 13.82 1.60 -5.30
CA ALA A 112 12.88 1.21 -4.26
C ALA A 112 12.45 2.44 -3.44
N LEU A 113 11.18 2.83 -3.54
CA LEU A 113 10.61 3.94 -2.79
C LEU A 113 10.53 3.56 -1.29
N VAL A 114 10.95 4.45 -0.40
CA VAL A 114 11.07 4.18 1.05
C VAL A 114 9.84 4.68 1.80
N GLY A 115 9.04 3.76 2.35
CA GLY A 115 7.84 4.07 3.14
C GLY A 115 8.10 4.31 4.63
N LYS A 116 9.31 4.09 5.15
CA LYS A 116 9.67 4.27 6.57
C LYS A 116 9.32 5.66 7.10
N TRP A 117 9.49 6.69 6.27
CA TRP A 117 9.37 8.10 6.68
C TRP A 117 7.95 8.65 6.61
N PHE A 118 6.96 7.79 6.43
CA PHE A 118 5.57 8.16 6.66
C PHE A 118 5.23 8.13 8.17
N PRO A 119 4.25 8.90 8.61
CA PRO A 119 3.62 8.63 9.91
C PRO A 119 3.22 7.16 10.01
N THR A 120 3.35 6.53 11.17
CA THR A 120 3.18 5.08 11.37
C THR A 120 4.28 4.18 10.79
N GLY A 121 5.30 4.73 10.12
CA GLY A 121 6.39 3.98 9.50
C GLY A 121 5.98 3.16 8.26
N ALA A 122 4.83 3.50 7.64
CA ALA A 122 4.35 2.80 6.45
C ALA A 122 3.47 3.72 5.58
N HIS A 123 3.61 3.60 4.25
CA HIS A 123 2.84 4.41 3.28
C HIS A 123 1.32 4.16 3.32
N LYS A 124 0.85 3.08 3.97
CA LYS A 124 -0.57 2.74 4.05
C LYS A 124 -1.42 3.82 4.74
N VAL A 125 -0.82 4.71 5.52
CA VAL A 125 -1.50 5.88 6.08
C VAL A 125 -2.08 6.78 4.97
N GLY A 126 -1.43 6.86 3.81
CA GLY A 126 -1.94 7.59 2.64
C GLY A 126 -3.16 6.92 2.03
N ALA A 127 -3.14 5.59 1.89
CA ALA A 127 -4.29 4.82 1.41
C ALA A 127 -5.54 5.03 2.29
N THR A 128 -5.36 5.03 3.62
CA THR A 128 -6.47 5.27 4.57
C THR A 128 -6.97 6.70 4.53
N TYR A 129 -6.09 7.67 4.38
CA TYR A 129 -6.46 9.07 4.16
C TYR A 129 -7.26 9.24 2.86
N GLY A 130 -6.83 8.60 1.78
CA GLY A 130 -7.53 8.60 0.50
C GLY A 130 -8.96 8.05 0.56
N CYS A 131 -9.25 7.15 1.50
CA CYS A 131 -10.61 6.64 1.75
C CYS A 131 -11.42 7.59 2.67
N LEU A 132 -10.80 8.08 3.74
CA LEU A 132 -11.51 8.84 4.78
C LEU A 132 -11.78 10.30 4.40
N ALA A 133 -10.83 10.98 3.75
CA ALA A 133 -10.96 12.40 3.44
C ALA A 133 -12.15 12.72 2.51
N PRO A 134 -12.40 11.97 1.42
CA PRO A 134 -13.60 12.18 0.60
C PRO A 134 -14.91 11.96 1.38
N ALA A 135 -14.97 10.92 2.22
CA ALA A 135 -16.15 10.64 3.02
C ALA A 135 -16.42 11.72 4.09
N LEU A 136 -15.36 12.29 4.67
CA LEU A 136 -15.45 13.38 5.64
C LEU A 136 -15.92 14.69 4.97
N THR A 137 -15.32 15.06 3.83
CA THR A 137 -15.60 16.32 3.13
C THR A 137 -16.93 16.35 2.41
N THR A 138 -17.52 15.18 2.14
CA THR A 138 -18.87 15.04 1.58
C THR A 138 -19.96 14.84 2.65
N GLY A 139 -19.57 14.65 3.92
CA GLY A 139 -20.51 14.36 5.00
C GLY A 139 -21.06 12.92 4.96
N GLN A 140 -20.45 12.02 4.20
CA GLN A 140 -20.76 10.60 4.20
C GLN A 140 -20.26 9.90 5.47
N PHE A 141 -19.21 10.45 6.08
CA PHE A 141 -18.69 10.05 7.38
C PHE A 141 -18.71 11.23 8.34
N CYS A 142 -19.17 11.01 9.57
CA CYS A 142 -19.30 12.06 10.59
C CYS A 142 -18.60 11.61 11.90
N PRO A 143 -17.39 12.11 12.19
CA PRO A 143 -16.70 11.85 13.44
C PRO A 143 -17.57 12.26 14.65
N GLY A 144 -17.63 11.41 15.67
CA GLY A 144 -18.45 11.63 16.87
C GLY A 144 -19.85 11.00 16.81
N GLU A 145 -20.36 10.67 15.62
CA GLU A 145 -21.56 9.85 15.45
C GLU A 145 -21.20 8.43 15.01
N THR A 146 -20.15 8.32 14.21
CA THR A 146 -19.75 7.07 13.55
C THR A 146 -18.29 6.77 13.83
N LYS A 147 -17.96 5.53 14.20
CA LYS A 147 -16.61 5.03 14.34
C LYS A 147 -16.11 4.48 13.02
N ALA A 148 -14.86 4.74 12.68
CA ALA A 148 -14.21 4.18 11.49
C ALA A 148 -13.70 2.77 11.78
N VAL A 149 -14.11 1.78 11.00
CA VAL A 149 -13.63 0.39 11.10
C VAL A 149 -12.61 0.13 10.00
N TRP A 150 -11.42 -0.32 10.38
CA TRP A 150 -10.28 -0.54 9.51
C TRP A 150 -9.90 -2.03 9.48
N PRO A 151 -10.54 -2.83 8.61
CA PRO A 151 -10.18 -4.24 8.43
C PRO A 151 -8.87 -4.35 7.62
N SER A 152 -7.91 -5.12 8.13
CA SER A 152 -6.59 -5.21 7.54
C SER A 152 -5.81 -6.41 8.06
N THR A 153 -4.68 -6.65 7.45
CA THR A 153 -3.65 -7.57 7.91
C THR A 153 -2.47 -6.85 8.59
N GLY A 154 -2.61 -5.53 8.90
CA GLY A 154 -1.59 -4.81 9.69
C GLY A 154 -1.46 -3.32 9.36
N ASN A 155 -0.66 -2.95 8.36
CA ASN A 155 -0.31 -1.55 8.11
C ASN A 155 -1.49 -0.65 7.74
N TYR A 156 -2.52 -1.19 7.09
CA TYR A 156 -3.70 -0.39 6.73
C TYR A 156 -4.54 -0.06 7.97
N CYS A 157 -4.79 -1.01 8.89
CA CYS A 157 -5.51 -0.70 10.13
C CYS A 157 -4.72 0.26 11.03
N ARG A 158 -3.38 0.14 11.07
CA ARG A 158 -2.51 1.10 11.77
C ARG A 158 -2.65 2.51 11.17
N GLY A 159 -2.57 2.62 9.85
CA GLY A 159 -2.77 3.89 9.15
C GLY A 159 -4.16 4.48 9.40
N GLY A 160 -5.21 3.65 9.34
CA GLY A 160 -6.59 4.06 9.58
C GLY A 160 -6.86 4.52 11.02
N ALA A 161 -6.37 3.77 12.00
CA ALA A 161 -6.46 4.16 13.41
C ALA A 161 -5.75 5.50 13.66
N TYR A 162 -4.57 5.69 13.07
CA TYR A 162 -3.80 6.91 13.18
C TYR A 162 -4.52 8.12 12.56
N VAL A 163 -4.96 8.01 11.30
CA VAL A 163 -5.71 9.08 10.63
C VAL A 163 -6.99 9.40 11.39
N SER A 164 -7.70 8.38 11.88
CA SER A 164 -8.89 8.57 12.73
C SER A 164 -8.55 9.36 13.99
N SER A 165 -7.47 8.99 14.68
CA SER A 165 -7.02 9.71 15.88
C SER A 165 -6.68 11.17 15.59
N LEU A 166 -5.97 11.48 14.48
CA LEU A 166 -5.66 12.84 14.06
C LEU A 166 -6.92 13.68 13.78
N LEU A 167 -7.97 13.04 13.28
CA LEU A 167 -9.27 13.66 13.03
C LEU A 167 -10.17 13.67 14.27
N GLY A 168 -9.67 13.15 15.39
CA GLY A 168 -10.42 13.04 16.64
C GLY A 168 -11.63 12.12 16.54
N CYS A 169 -11.55 11.08 15.74
CA CYS A 169 -12.55 10.06 15.52
C CYS A 169 -12.16 8.76 16.23
N ASP A 170 -13.11 8.09 16.87
CA ASP A 170 -12.91 6.73 17.36
C ASP A 170 -12.76 5.75 16.21
N SER A 171 -11.90 4.75 16.39
CA SER A 171 -11.66 3.72 15.38
C SER A 171 -11.65 2.32 15.97
N ILE A 172 -11.94 1.34 15.10
CA ILE A 172 -11.87 -0.08 15.38
C ILE A 172 -10.87 -0.68 14.38
N ALA A 173 -9.77 -1.23 14.88
CA ALA A 173 -8.81 -1.97 14.08
C ALA A 173 -9.13 -3.46 14.10
N ILE A 174 -9.19 -4.12 12.94
CA ILE A 174 -9.39 -5.56 12.84
C ILE A 174 -8.20 -6.16 12.11
N LEU A 175 -7.50 -7.12 12.73
CA LEU A 175 -6.34 -7.77 12.12
C LEU A 175 -6.18 -9.22 12.63
N PRO A 176 -5.48 -10.11 11.88
CA PRO A 176 -5.21 -11.48 12.32
C PRO A 176 -4.34 -11.51 13.57
N GLU A 177 -4.54 -12.52 14.41
CA GLU A 177 -3.85 -12.67 15.69
C GLU A 177 -2.35 -12.97 15.57
N ASN A 178 -1.92 -13.57 14.45
CA ASN A 178 -0.53 -13.98 14.22
C ASN A 178 0.36 -12.86 13.60
N MET A 179 -0.07 -11.60 13.66
CA MET A 179 0.74 -10.47 13.22
C MET A 179 1.84 -10.12 14.23
N SER A 180 2.87 -9.36 13.80
CA SER A 180 3.97 -8.95 14.67
C SER A 180 3.49 -8.20 15.90
N ARG A 181 4.15 -8.44 17.05
CA ARG A 181 3.82 -7.85 18.36
C ARG A 181 3.80 -6.32 18.31
N GLU A 182 4.73 -5.72 17.59
CA GLU A 182 4.87 -4.26 17.45
C GLU A 182 3.59 -3.61 16.88
N ARG A 183 2.84 -4.33 16.01
CA ARG A 183 1.59 -3.82 15.46
C ARG A 183 0.50 -3.72 16.51
N PHE A 184 0.34 -4.75 17.36
CA PHE A 184 -0.65 -4.75 18.43
C PHE A 184 -0.35 -3.71 19.49
N GLU A 185 0.89 -3.66 19.99
CA GLU A 185 1.33 -2.70 21.02
C GLU A 185 1.12 -1.24 20.60
N TRP A 186 1.28 -0.96 19.32
CA TRP A 186 1.03 0.37 18.78
C TRP A 186 -0.47 0.67 18.61
N LEU A 187 -1.25 -0.29 18.10
CA LEU A 187 -2.69 -0.12 17.93
C LEU A 187 -3.42 0.08 19.26
N GLU A 188 -3.03 -0.62 20.31
CA GLU A 188 -3.59 -0.45 21.66
C GLU A 188 -3.45 0.98 22.21
N LYS A 189 -2.46 1.73 21.72
CA LYS A 189 -2.23 3.13 22.11
C LYS A 189 -3.05 4.13 21.31
N VAL A 190 -3.47 3.78 20.11
CA VAL A 190 -4.01 4.74 19.12
C VAL A 190 -5.45 4.43 18.71
N ALA A 191 -5.82 3.17 18.58
CA ALA A 191 -7.17 2.74 18.25
C ALA A 191 -8.09 2.75 19.48
N GLY A 192 -9.38 3.04 19.28
CA GLY A 192 -10.37 2.93 20.35
C GLY A 192 -10.70 1.48 20.70
N GLU A 193 -10.61 0.57 19.73
CA GLU A 193 -10.84 -0.86 19.90
C GLU A 193 -9.94 -1.66 18.94
N VAL A 194 -9.39 -2.77 19.41
CA VAL A 194 -8.59 -3.69 18.59
C VAL A 194 -9.22 -5.07 18.65
N ILE A 195 -9.52 -5.63 17.48
CA ILE A 195 -10.15 -6.95 17.34
C ILE A 195 -9.17 -7.87 16.60
N ALA A 196 -8.70 -8.90 17.28
CA ALA A 196 -7.92 -9.98 16.67
C ALA A 196 -8.86 -11.03 16.05
N THR A 197 -8.58 -11.43 14.81
CA THR A 197 -9.26 -12.53 14.13
C THR A 197 -8.34 -13.75 14.05
N PRO A 198 -8.86 -14.98 14.02
CA PRO A 198 -8.03 -16.19 13.90
C PRO A 198 -7.18 -16.19 12.63
N GLY A 199 -5.94 -16.68 12.72
CA GLY A 199 -5.10 -17.00 11.58
C GLY A 199 -3.98 -16.00 11.30
N CYS A 200 -3.47 -16.04 10.08
CA CYS A 200 -2.31 -15.29 9.60
C CYS A 200 -2.68 -14.27 8.51
N GLU A 201 -1.67 -13.72 7.84
CA GLU A 201 -1.80 -12.70 6.79
C GLU A 201 -2.82 -13.06 5.70
N SER A 202 -2.91 -14.32 5.29
CA SER A 202 -3.82 -14.74 4.22
C SER A 202 -5.28 -14.98 4.67
N ASN A 203 -5.59 -14.86 5.98
CA ASN A 203 -6.92 -15.14 6.55
C ASN A 203 -7.87 -13.91 6.48
N VAL A 204 -8.12 -13.43 5.27
CA VAL A 204 -8.96 -12.25 5.03
C VAL A 204 -10.45 -12.57 5.17
N LYS A 205 -10.85 -13.84 4.96
CA LYS A 205 -12.25 -14.25 5.13
C LYS A 205 -12.73 -14.01 6.56
N GLU A 206 -11.94 -14.36 7.55
CA GLU A 206 -12.23 -14.16 8.97
C GLU A 206 -12.42 -12.67 9.30
N ILE A 207 -11.64 -11.80 8.64
CA ILE A 207 -11.79 -10.35 8.72
C ILE A 207 -13.13 -9.91 8.11
N PHE A 208 -13.50 -10.44 6.93
CA PHE A 208 -14.79 -10.13 6.30
C PHE A 208 -15.97 -10.60 7.14
N ASP A 209 -15.90 -11.81 7.71
CA ASP A 209 -16.93 -12.35 8.60
C ASP A 209 -17.12 -11.43 9.83
N LYS A 210 -16.02 -10.93 10.43
CA LYS A 210 -16.08 -9.96 11.52
C LYS A 210 -16.69 -8.62 11.08
N CYS A 211 -16.37 -8.14 9.89
CA CYS A 211 -17.01 -6.95 9.31
C CYS A 211 -18.52 -7.13 9.15
N TRP A 212 -18.98 -8.29 8.66
CA TRP A 212 -20.40 -8.61 8.55
C TRP A 212 -21.09 -8.70 9.92
N GLU A 213 -20.46 -9.32 10.91
CA GLU A 213 -20.95 -9.37 12.28
C GLU A 213 -21.17 -7.97 12.84
N LEU A 214 -20.16 -7.10 12.73
CA LEU A 214 -20.23 -5.72 13.19
C LEU A 214 -21.33 -4.93 12.46
N LYS A 215 -21.43 -5.06 11.14
CA LYS A 215 -22.46 -4.38 10.32
C LYS A 215 -23.88 -4.79 10.70
N ASN A 216 -24.08 -6.05 11.13
CA ASN A 216 -25.39 -6.57 11.52
C ASN A 216 -25.75 -6.27 12.99
N THR A 217 -24.75 -5.97 13.83
CA THR A 217 -24.94 -5.78 15.27
C THR A 217 -24.77 -4.33 15.73
N ARG A 218 -24.18 -3.46 14.89
CA ARG A 218 -23.88 -2.06 15.22
C ARG A 218 -24.39 -1.13 14.13
N ASN A 219 -24.88 0.04 14.54
CA ASN A 219 -25.35 1.11 13.65
C ASN A 219 -24.50 2.39 13.77
N ASP A 220 -23.47 2.38 14.60
CA ASP A 220 -22.57 3.48 14.91
C ASP A 220 -21.20 3.33 14.22
N ILE A 221 -21.11 2.56 13.13
CA ILE A 221 -19.85 2.26 12.44
C ILE A 221 -19.93 2.50 10.93
N GLN A 222 -18.78 2.82 10.34
CA GLN A 222 -18.55 2.76 8.91
C GLN A 222 -17.28 1.96 8.63
N ILE A 223 -17.38 0.97 7.74
CA ILE A 223 -16.29 0.08 7.39
C ILE A 223 -15.58 0.62 6.16
N PHE A 224 -14.27 0.85 6.29
CA PHE A 224 -13.37 1.23 5.20
C PHE A 224 -12.52 0.01 4.81
N ASN A 225 -13.07 -0.86 3.99
CA ASN A 225 -12.43 -2.11 3.60
C ASN A 225 -11.40 -1.88 2.50
N GLN A 226 -10.10 -2.06 2.81
CA GLN A 226 -9.00 -1.80 1.87
C GLN A 226 -9.11 -2.54 0.53
N PHE A 227 -9.81 -3.69 0.48
CA PHE A 227 -9.91 -4.53 -0.70
C PHE A 227 -10.97 -4.06 -1.71
N GLU A 228 -11.83 -3.11 -1.30
CA GLU A 228 -12.93 -2.60 -2.12
C GLU A 228 -13.07 -1.09 -2.18
N GLU A 229 -12.35 -0.34 -1.32
CA GLU A 229 -12.38 1.12 -1.28
C GLU A 229 -11.48 1.75 -2.34
N PHE A 230 -12.07 2.44 -3.31
CA PHE A 230 -11.32 3.07 -4.41
C PHE A 230 -10.47 4.28 -4.01
N GLY A 231 -10.69 4.87 -2.84
CA GLY A 231 -9.81 5.88 -2.27
C GLY A 231 -8.38 5.37 -2.04
N ASN A 232 -8.22 4.07 -1.77
CA ASN A 232 -6.93 3.41 -1.62
C ASN A 232 -6.10 3.46 -2.94
N PRO A 233 -6.53 2.87 -4.06
CA PRO A 233 -5.76 2.96 -5.30
C PRO A 233 -5.69 4.39 -5.86
N LEU A 234 -6.68 5.23 -5.63
CA LEU A 234 -6.63 6.62 -6.10
C LEU A 234 -5.49 7.40 -5.45
N TRP A 235 -5.28 7.26 -4.13
CA TRP A 235 -4.14 7.89 -3.47
C TRP A 235 -2.80 7.40 -4.04
N HIS A 236 -2.66 6.09 -4.26
CA HIS A 236 -1.44 5.53 -4.84
C HIS A 236 -1.22 5.97 -6.29
N TYR A 237 -2.28 6.02 -7.10
CA TYR A 237 -2.19 6.53 -8.46
C TYR A 237 -1.65 7.97 -8.49
N MET A 238 -2.23 8.84 -7.66
CA MET A 238 -1.86 10.25 -7.63
C MET A 238 -0.54 10.51 -6.91
N VAL A 239 -0.42 10.10 -5.65
CA VAL A 239 0.70 10.51 -4.79
C VAL A 239 1.91 9.60 -4.98
N THR A 240 1.73 8.29 -4.94
CA THR A 240 2.84 7.33 -5.14
C THR A 240 3.30 7.33 -6.60
N GLY A 241 2.36 7.37 -7.56
CA GLY A 241 2.69 7.42 -8.99
C GLY A 241 3.54 8.63 -9.34
N LYS A 242 3.19 9.80 -8.80
CA LYS A 242 3.95 11.04 -9.01
C LYS A 242 5.35 10.98 -8.38
N ALA A 243 5.46 10.46 -7.16
CA ALA A 243 6.75 10.28 -6.50
C ALA A 243 7.65 9.29 -7.28
N ALA A 244 7.07 8.19 -7.78
CA ALA A 244 7.80 7.23 -8.60
C ALA A 244 8.28 7.84 -9.93
N GLU A 245 7.45 8.64 -10.61
CA GLU A 245 7.84 9.38 -11.81
C GLU A 245 9.02 10.32 -11.54
N GLU A 246 8.98 11.02 -10.40
CA GLU A 246 10.05 11.96 -9.99
C GLU A 246 11.35 11.21 -9.72
N ALA A 247 11.33 10.11 -8.95
CA ALA A 247 12.50 9.29 -8.69
C ALA A 247 13.12 8.71 -9.99
N LEU A 248 12.27 8.23 -10.91
CA LEU A 248 12.72 7.77 -12.23
C LEU A 248 13.39 8.89 -13.03
N LYS A 249 12.81 10.09 -13.05
CA LYS A 249 13.37 11.24 -13.77
C LYS A 249 14.71 11.72 -13.19
N GLN A 250 14.92 11.55 -11.89
CA GLN A 250 16.18 11.87 -11.23
C GLN A 250 17.30 10.91 -11.64
N GLU A 251 16.99 9.62 -11.78
CA GLU A 251 17.99 8.57 -12.04
C GLU A 251 18.23 8.30 -13.53
N MET A 252 17.20 8.48 -14.37
CA MET A 252 17.25 8.12 -15.78
C MET A 252 17.99 9.16 -16.61
N GLY A 253 18.99 8.69 -17.39
CA GLY A 253 19.68 9.47 -18.42
C GLY A 253 18.99 9.37 -19.78
N ALA A 254 19.59 10.02 -20.79
CA ALA A 254 19.03 10.14 -22.14
C ALA A 254 18.81 8.80 -22.86
N ASN A 255 19.61 7.77 -22.56
CA ASN A 255 19.52 6.45 -23.17
C ASN A 255 18.78 5.42 -22.28
N SER A 256 18.33 5.84 -21.11
CA SER A 256 17.68 4.94 -20.16
C SER A 256 16.28 4.57 -20.59
N ARG A 257 15.86 3.35 -20.24
CA ARG A 257 14.52 2.84 -20.48
C ARG A 257 13.87 2.42 -19.15
N PHE A 258 12.67 2.92 -18.88
CA PHE A 258 11.86 2.39 -17.81
C PHE A 258 11.18 1.08 -18.26
N ALA A 259 11.61 -0.06 -17.71
CA ALA A 259 11.13 -1.38 -18.09
C ALA A 259 9.82 -1.75 -17.37
N GLY A 260 9.68 -1.39 -16.10
CA GLY A 260 8.45 -1.69 -15.40
C GLY A 260 8.43 -1.41 -13.89
N ALA A 261 7.22 -1.49 -13.36
CA ALA A 261 6.92 -1.36 -11.95
C ALA A 261 6.58 -2.73 -11.34
N ILE A 262 7.01 -2.95 -10.11
CA ILE A 262 6.69 -4.15 -9.33
C ILE A 262 6.00 -3.72 -8.02
N SER A 263 4.91 -4.37 -7.68
CA SER A 263 4.25 -4.22 -6.38
C SER A 263 3.62 -5.53 -5.94
N SER A 264 3.80 -5.88 -4.69
CA SER A 264 3.07 -7.01 -4.12
C SER A 264 1.59 -6.68 -3.96
N SER A 265 0.74 -7.68 -4.13
CA SER A 265 -0.69 -7.57 -3.86
C SER A 265 -1.02 -8.14 -2.47
N GLY A 266 -1.44 -7.24 -1.58
CA GLY A 266 -2.37 -7.53 -0.50
C GLY A 266 -3.72 -6.98 -0.95
N SER A 267 -4.02 -5.71 -0.63
CA SER A 267 -5.23 -5.04 -1.14
C SER A 267 -5.18 -4.59 -2.61
N ALA A 268 -4.04 -4.74 -3.28
CA ALA A 268 -3.75 -4.24 -4.64
C ALA A 268 -3.77 -2.71 -4.81
N GLY A 269 -4.02 -1.93 -3.77
CA GLY A 269 -4.07 -0.46 -3.87
C GLY A 269 -2.77 0.14 -4.41
N SER A 270 -1.62 -0.33 -3.91
CA SER A 270 -0.31 0.16 -4.35
C SER A 270 -0.01 -0.12 -5.83
N MET A 271 -0.63 -1.12 -6.46
CA MET A 271 -0.44 -1.37 -7.90
C MET A 271 -0.83 -0.17 -8.78
N ALA A 272 -1.67 0.73 -8.25
CA ALA A 272 -2.14 1.89 -9.00
C ALA A 272 -1.03 2.90 -9.37
N PHE A 273 0.11 2.93 -8.64
CA PHE A 273 1.26 3.70 -9.09
C PHE A 273 1.82 3.18 -10.41
N GLY A 274 1.77 1.86 -10.62
CA GLY A 274 2.16 1.23 -11.88
C GLY A 274 1.18 1.56 -13.02
N TYR A 275 -0.11 1.70 -12.74
CA TYR A 275 -1.09 2.16 -13.75
C TYR A 275 -0.74 3.58 -14.20
N TYR A 276 -0.45 4.49 -13.27
CA TYR A 276 0.02 5.85 -13.56
C TYR A 276 1.30 5.84 -14.40
N LEU A 277 2.29 5.03 -14.02
CA LEU A 277 3.57 4.97 -14.74
C LEU A 277 3.43 4.41 -16.16
N LYS A 278 2.52 3.46 -16.40
CA LYS A 278 2.26 2.95 -17.76
C LYS A 278 1.68 4.02 -18.68
N GLU A 279 0.93 4.99 -18.15
CA GLU A 279 0.47 6.15 -18.94
C GLU A 279 1.62 7.12 -19.27
N LYS A 280 2.56 7.31 -18.34
CA LYS A 280 3.72 8.21 -18.53
C LYS A 280 4.83 7.59 -19.37
N PHE A 281 4.99 6.28 -19.27
CA PHE A 281 6.03 5.51 -19.95
C PHE A 281 5.38 4.35 -20.75
N PRO A 282 4.81 4.64 -21.93
CA PRO A 282 4.17 3.61 -22.76
C PRO A 282 5.14 2.49 -23.10
N GLY A 283 4.68 1.25 -22.97
CA GLY A 283 5.49 0.05 -23.20
C GLY A 283 6.14 -0.53 -21.94
N SER A 284 6.15 0.19 -20.82
CA SER A 284 6.54 -0.38 -19.53
C SER A 284 5.53 -1.43 -19.06
N LYS A 285 5.98 -2.34 -18.20
CA LYS A 285 5.19 -3.45 -17.66
C LYS A 285 4.84 -3.22 -16.19
N LEU A 286 3.75 -3.84 -15.74
CA LEU A 286 3.40 -3.93 -14.33
C LEU A 286 3.40 -5.39 -13.90
N ALA A 287 4.26 -5.74 -12.96
CA ALA A 287 4.28 -7.04 -12.32
C ALA A 287 3.67 -6.98 -10.92
N VAL A 288 2.85 -7.98 -10.59
CA VAL A 288 2.36 -8.22 -9.23
C VAL A 288 3.13 -9.35 -8.59
N ALA A 289 3.65 -9.10 -7.39
CA ALA A 289 4.29 -10.15 -6.58
C ALA A 289 3.29 -10.70 -5.56
N GLU A 290 3.39 -12.00 -5.29
CA GLU A 290 2.64 -12.69 -4.23
C GLU A 290 3.51 -13.74 -3.54
N ALA A 291 3.11 -14.17 -2.34
CA ALA A 291 3.79 -15.26 -1.66
C ALA A 291 3.53 -16.60 -2.40
N LEU A 292 4.59 -17.35 -2.69
CA LEU A 292 4.47 -18.64 -3.37
C LEU A 292 3.65 -19.65 -2.56
N GLN A 293 3.62 -19.51 -1.23
CA GLN A 293 2.80 -20.32 -0.33
C GLN A 293 1.29 -20.02 -0.44
N CYS A 294 0.94 -18.83 -0.98
CA CYS A 294 -0.45 -18.43 -1.25
C CYS A 294 -0.58 -17.93 -2.71
N PRO A 295 -0.44 -18.84 -3.72
CA PRO A 295 -0.31 -18.45 -5.12
C PRO A 295 -1.67 -18.24 -5.79
N THR A 296 -2.46 -17.30 -5.27
CA THR A 296 -3.84 -17.03 -5.71
C THR A 296 -3.89 -16.57 -7.17
N LEU A 297 -3.00 -15.63 -7.54
CA LEU A 297 -2.95 -15.08 -8.88
C LEU A 297 -2.24 -16.02 -9.86
N LEU A 298 -1.15 -16.65 -9.41
CA LEU A 298 -0.32 -17.52 -10.23
C LEU A 298 -1.06 -18.83 -10.57
N ASN A 299 -1.59 -19.53 -9.55
CA ASN A 299 -2.05 -20.90 -9.65
C ASN A 299 -3.48 -21.15 -9.14
N ASN A 300 -4.28 -20.12 -8.83
CA ASN A 300 -5.57 -20.22 -8.11
C ASN A 300 -5.43 -20.99 -6.78
N GLY A 301 -4.25 -20.91 -6.17
CA GLY A 301 -3.93 -21.61 -4.93
C GLY A 301 -4.20 -20.75 -3.70
N PHE A 302 -4.05 -21.37 -2.54
CA PHE A 302 -4.13 -20.70 -1.25
C PHE A 302 -3.26 -21.42 -0.22
N GLY A 303 -2.86 -20.69 0.80
CA GLY A 303 -2.10 -21.21 1.92
C GLY A 303 -1.69 -20.10 2.88
N ASP A 304 -1.08 -20.49 3.97
CA ASP A 304 -0.54 -19.58 4.95
C ASP A 304 0.90 -19.20 4.57
N HIS A 305 1.31 -17.97 4.86
CA HIS A 305 2.65 -17.47 4.59
C HIS A 305 3.09 -16.46 5.64
N ARG A 306 4.39 -16.10 5.61
CA ARG A 306 5.04 -15.24 6.60
C ARG A 306 5.42 -13.85 6.07
N ILE A 307 5.06 -13.50 4.83
CA ILE A 307 5.33 -12.16 4.29
C ILE A 307 4.19 -11.23 4.71
N GLU A 308 4.33 -10.59 5.86
CA GLU A 308 3.32 -9.67 6.37
C GLU A 308 3.09 -8.48 5.42
N GLY A 309 1.83 -8.15 5.17
CA GLY A 309 1.40 -7.03 4.33
C GLY A 309 1.04 -7.39 2.90
N ILE A 310 1.19 -8.65 2.47
CA ILE A 310 0.84 -9.10 1.12
C ILE A 310 0.12 -10.45 1.14
N GLY A 311 -0.43 -10.84 -0.02
CA GLY A 311 -0.88 -12.19 -0.30
C GLY A 311 -2.13 -12.59 0.47
N ASP A 312 -3.29 -12.51 -0.15
CA ASP A 312 -4.52 -13.05 0.39
C ASP A 312 -5.13 -14.10 -0.55
N LYS A 313 -6.06 -14.87 0.00
CA LYS A 313 -6.77 -15.96 -0.71
C LYS A 313 -7.80 -15.43 -1.72
N HIS A 314 -7.80 -14.13 -1.99
CA HIS A 314 -8.80 -13.43 -2.82
C HIS A 314 -8.14 -12.44 -3.76
N VAL A 315 -8.74 -12.25 -4.93
CA VAL A 315 -8.38 -11.13 -5.82
C VAL A 315 -9.15 -9.88 -5.36
N PRO A 316 -8.48 -8.80 -4.93
CA PRO A 316 -9.14 -7.58 -4.48
C PRO A 316 -10.08 -6.98 -5.51
N TRP A 317 -11.21 -6.40 -5.05
CA TRP A 317 -12.16 -5.73 -5.92
C TRP A 317 -11.52 -4.60 -6.72
N ILE A 318 -10.66 -3.84 -6.06
CA ILE A 318 -9.97 -2.67 -6.62
C ILE A 318 -8.77 -3.01 -7.52
N GLN A 319 -8.45 -4.29 -7.73
CA GLN A 319 -7.34 -4.68 -8.61
C GLN A 319 -7.75 -4.61 -10.08
N ASP A 320 -7.02 -3.83 -10.88
CA ASP A 320 -7.15 -3.84 -12.33
C ASP A 320 -6.35 -5.01 -12.94
N CYS A 321 -7.02 -6.16 -13.05
CA CYS A 321 -6.40 -7.37 -13.60
C CYS A 321 -6.02 -7.24 -15.08
N LYS A 322 -6.75 -6.42 -15.84
CA LYS A 322 -6.49 -6.24 -17.28
C LYS A 322 -5.21 -5.44 -17.51
N ASN A 323 -4.86 -4.55 -16.60
CA ASN A 323 -3.67 -3.70 -16.68
C ASN A 323 -2.42 -4.34 -16.04
N THR A 324 -2.54 -5.50 -15.41
CA THR A 324 -1.41 -6.27 -14.85
C THR A 324 -0.79 -7.15 -15.95
N ASP A 325 0.54 -7.16 -16.07
CA ASP A 325 1.23 -7.84 -17.16
C ASP A 325 1.94 -9.13 -16.75
N MET A 326 2.26 -9.28 -15.45
CA MET A 326 3.03 -10.42 -14.95
C MET A 326 2.63 -10.73 -13.49
N VAL A 327 2.69 -12.00 -13.12
CA VAL A 327 2.62 -12.47 -11.73
C VAL A 327 3.95 -13.12 -11.37
N ILE A 328 4.48 -12.80 -10.18
CA ILE A 328 5.75 -13.34 -9.69
C ILE A 328 5.53 -13.91 -8.29
N GLY A 329 5.72 -15.24 -8.16
CA GLY A 329 5.73 -15.93 -6.88
C GLY A 329 7.06 -15.77 -6.17
N VAL A 330 7.03 -15.27 -4.92
CA VAL A 330 8.20 -15.12 -4.04
C VAL A 330 8.07 -16.09 -2.87
N ASP A 331 9.11 -16.89 -2.65
CA ASP A 331 9.17 -17.80 -1.51
C ASP A 331 9.25 -17.02 -0.18
N ASP A 332 8.32 -17.25 0.73
CA ASP A 332 8.30 -16.59 2.03
C ASP A 332 9.53 -16.95 2.89
N GLU A 333 10.06 -18.16 2.74
CA GLU A 333 11.29 -18.57 3.42
C GLU A 333 12.49 -17.73 2.96
N ALA A 334 12.57 -17.39 1.67
CA ALA A 334 13.60 -16.49 1.18
C ALA A 334 13.48 -15.10 1.80
N ALA A 335 12.28 -14.54 1.89
CA ALA A 335 12.05 -13.23 2.50
C ALA A 335 12.43 -13.21 3.99
N VAL A 336 12.06 -14.24 4.74
CA VAL A 336 12.36 -14.38 6.18
C VAL A 336 13.86 -14.54 6.43
N ARG A 337 14.56 -15.34 5.62
CA ARG A 337 16.02 -15.53 5.74
C ARG A 337 16.78 -14.25 5.40
N LEU A 338 16.36 -13.52 4.37
CA LEU A 338 16.97 -12.25 4.00
C LEU A 338 16.72 -11.17 5.06
N LEU A 339 15.62 -11.22 5.82
CA LEU A 339 15.41 -10.33 6.95
C LEU A 339 16.56 -10.45 7.96
N ARG A 340 17.05 -11.67 8.25
CA ARG A 340 18.22 -11.90 9.11
C ARG A 340 19.52 -11.42 8.45
N LEU A 341 19.74 -11.74 7.19
CA LEU A 341 20.92 -11.32 6.43
C LEU A 341 21.13 -9.80 6.46
N PHE A 342 20.04 -9.04 6.32
CA PHE A 342 20.09 -7.58 6.26
C PHE A 342 20.23 -6.90 7.61
N ASN A 343 19.81 -7.56 8.70
CA ASN A 343 19.69 -6.91 10.00
C ASN A 343 20.63 -7.45 11.09
N GLU A 344 21.17 -8.66 10.95
CA GLU A 344 22.11 -9.21 11.91
C GLU A 344 23.58 -8.88 11.54
N ALA A 345 24.46 -8.73 12.55
CA ALA A 345 25.84 -8.32 12.36
C ALA A 345 26.61 -9.26 11.39
N THR A 346 26.48 -10.58 11.58
CA THR A 346 27.06 -11.60 10.72
C THR A 346 26.62 -11.48 9.28
N GLY A 347 25.36 -11.12 9.05
CA GLY A 347 24.82 -10.86 7.72
C GLY A 347 25.50 -9.67 7.06
N ARG A 348 25.64 -8.55 7.75
CA ARG A 348 26.31 -7.34 7.25
C ARG A 348 27.79 -7.56 6.93
N GLU A 349 28.49 -8.35 7.76
CA GLU A 349 29.88 -8.76 7.48
C GLU A 349 29.97 -9.59 6.19
N THR A 350 29.01 -10.49 5.98
CA THR A 350 28.92 -11.29 4.77
C THR A 350 28.64 -10.43 3.54
N LEU A 351 27.70 -9.47 3.60
CA LEU A 351 27.42 -8.53 2.52
C LEU A 351 28.67 -7.75 2.07
N ALA A 352 29.49 -7.29 3.03
CA ALA A 352 30.77 -6.64 2.72
C ALA A 352 31.74 -7.58 1.96
N HIS A 353 31.72 -8.87 2.24
CA HIS A 353 32.50 -9.89 1.54
C HIS A 353 32.10 -10.05 0.07
N TYR A 354 30.83 -9.81 -0.25
CA TYR A 354 30.32 -9.82 -1.63
C TYR A 354 30.47 -8.44 -2.33
N GLY A 355 31.09 -7.47 -1.68
CA GLY A 355 31.37 -6.16 -2.26
C GLY A 355 30.23 -5.14 -2.11
N VAL A 356 29.22 -5.45 -1.30
CA VAL A 356 28.17 -4.49 -0.96
C VAL A 356 28.75 -3.39 -0.09
N ASP A 357 28.57 -2.13 -0.50
CA ASP A 357 29.10 -0.97 0.20
C ASP A 357 28.58 -0.89 1.65
N ALA A 358 29.46 -0.51 2.58
CA ALA A 358 29.14 -0.49 4.01
C ALA A 358 28.08 0.55 4.38
N GLU A 359 28.06 1.71 3.70
CA GLU A 359 27.03 2.74 3.95
C GLU A 359 25.70 2.30 3.34
N PHE A 360 25.71 1.62 2.19
CA PHE A 360 24.49 1.01 1.66
C PHE A 360 23.96 -0.10 2.58
N SER A 361 24.84 -0.95 3.13
CA SER A 361 24.43 -2.02 4.05
C SER A 361 23.65 -1.49 5.28
N LYS A 362 23.92 -0.26 5.73
CA LYS A 362 23.17 0.38 6.82
C LYS A 362 21.72 0.71 6.44
N GLN A 363 21.48 0.91 5.14
CA GLN A 363 20.14 1.24 4.63
C GLN A 363 19.25 0.01 4.42
N LEU A 364 19.76 -1.21 4.61
CA LEU A 364 18.99 -2.42 4.45
C LEU A 364 17.92 -2.61 5.54
N ASP A 365 18.00 -1.88 6.64
CA ASP A 365 16.93 -1.78 7.65
C ASP A 365 15.68 -1.07 7.13
N LEU A 366 15.78 -0.34 6.00
CA LEU A 366 14.64 0.26 5.30
C LEU A 366 13.73 -0.77 4.63
N LEU A 367 14.18 -2.02 4.49
CA LEU A 367 13.41 -3.10 3.91
C LEU A 367 12.67 -3.87 5.00
N GLY A 368 11.36 -3.65 5.11
CA GLY A 368 10.49 -4.59 5.81
C GLY A 368 10.30 -5.87 4.98
N ILE A 369 9.63 -6.86 5.54
CA ILE A 369 9.54 -8.20 4.93
C ILE A 369 8.88 -8.20 3.53
N SER A 370 7.84 -7.41 3.31
CA SER A 370 7.21 -7.25 1.99
C SER A 370 8.10 -6.47 1.02
N GLY A 371 8.90 -5.53 1.52
CA GLY A 371 9.92 -4.81 0.73
C GLY A 371 10.99 -5.75 0.19
N ILE A 372 11.45 -6.70 1.01
CA ILE A 372 12.37 -7.77 0.60
C ILE A 372 11.73 -8.61 -0.52
N GLY A 373 10.46 -9.00 -0.35
CA GLY A 373 9.70 -9.73 -1.37
C GLY A 373 9.60 -8.96 -2.69
N ASN A 374 9.35 -7.65 -2.62
CA ASN A 374 9.31 -6.78 -3.80
C ASN A 374 10.66 -6.70 -4.53
N VAL A 375 11.77 -6.62 -3.79
CA VAL A 375 13.12 -6.61 -4.39
C VAL A 375 13.44 -7.94 -5.05
N LEU A 376 13.11 -9.08 -4.41
CA LEU A 376 13.25 -10.40 -5.02
C LEU A 376 12.43 -10.51 -6.32
N ALA A 377 11.20 -10.03 -6.32
CA ALA A 377 10.36 -9.99 -7.51
C ALA A 377 10.94 -9.08 -8.61
N ALA A 378 11.53 -7.94 -8.24
CA ALA A 378 12.20 -7.04 -9.19
C ALA A 378 13.43 -7.69 -9.83
N ILE A 379 14.20 -8.49 -9.08
CA ILE A 379 15.32 -9.27 -9.60
C ILE A 379 14.82 -10.32 -10.60
N LYS A 380 13.77 -11.09 -10.27
CA LYS A 380 13.15 -12.06 -11.18
C LYS A 380 12.61 -11.39 -12.46
N PHE A 381 11.96 -10.25 -12.32
CA PHE A 381 11.48 -9.44 -13.44
C PHE A 381 12.65 -9.03 -14.36
N ALA A 382 13.74 -8.50 -13.79
CA ALA A 382 14.91 -8.07 -14.54
C ALA A 382 15.57 -9.24 -15.28
N LYS A 383 15.69 -10.40 -14.65
CA LYS A 383 16.23 -11.63 -15.26
C LYS A 383 15.33 -12.17 -16.37
N TYR A 384 14.01 -12.16 -16.16
CA TYR A 384 13.03 -12.65 -17.15
C TYR A 384 13.06 -11.85 -18.46
N TYR A 385 13.15 -10.52 -18.35
CA TYR A 385 13.24 -9.65 -19.53
C TYR A 385 14.67 -9.35 -19.99
N GLU A 386 15.67 -10.04 -19.42
CA GLU A 386 17.10 -9.87 -19.77
C GLU A 386 17.55 -8.41 -19.76
N LEU A 387 17.12 -7.67 -18.71
CA LEU A 387 17.35 -6.24 -18.60
C LEU A 387 18.83 -5.91 -18.43
N THR A 388 19.23 -4.78 -18.97
CA THR A 388 20.62 -4.29 -19.00
C THR A 388 20.83 -3.11 -18.04
N GLU A 389 22.05 -2.57 -18.03
CA GLU A 389 22.43 -1.39 -17.23
C GLU A 389 21.69 -0.10 -17.61
N ASP A 390 21.08 -0.04 -18.80
CA ASP A 390 20.27 1.09 -19.27
C ASP A 390 18.80 0.99 -18.84
N ASP A 391 18.40 -0.16 -18.27
CA ASP A 391 17.04 -0.42 -17.89
C ASP A 391 16.77 -0.11 -16.41
N TYR A 392 15.60 0.50 -16.15
CA TYR A 392 15.14 0.86 -14.82
C TYR A 392 13.88 0.09 -14.45
N VAL A 393 13.86 -0.38 -13.23
CA VAL A 393 12.73 -1.04 -12.60
C VAL A 393 12.42 -0.30 -11.30
N ILE A 394 11.15 -0.13 -10.94
CA ILE A 394 10.78 0.54 -9.69
C ILE A 394 9.88 -0.33 -8.84
N THR A 395 10.08 -0.28 -7.53
CA THR A 395 9.24 -0.95 -6.54
C THR A 395 9.05 -0.11 -5.28
N ILE A 396 8.33 -0.66 -4.29
CA ILE A 396 7.97 0.03 -3.04
C ILE A 396 8.47 -0.79 -1.85
N LEU A 397 9.11 -0.12 -0.89
CA LEU A 397 9.35 -0.61 0.46
C LEU A 397 8.23 -0.06 1.35
N THR A 398 7.25 -0.89 1.66
CA THR A 398 6.03 -0.47 2.37
C THR A 398 6.32 0.08 3.75
N ASP A 399 7.19 -0.61 4.49
CA ASP A 399 7.63 -0.36 5.85
C ASP A 399 9.10 -0.75 6.02
N SER A 400 9.60 -0.77 7.24
CA SER A 400 11.01 -1.06 7.56
C SER A 400 11.14 -2.12 8.64
N MET A 401 12.37 -2.55 8.91
CA MET A 401 12.72 -3.49 9.98
C MET A 401 12.18 -3.10 11.36
N GLU A 402 11.88 -1.84 11.57
CA GLU A 402 11.34 -1.28 12.82
C GLU A 402 10.06 -1.99 13.30
N LEU A 403 9.32 -2.64 12.39
CA LEU A 403 8.10 -3.38 12.68
C LEU A 403 8.30 -4.90 12.83
N TYR A 404 9.54 -5.39 12.81
CA TYR A 404 9.84 -6.84 12.72
C TYR A 404 10.90 -7.30 13.73
N GLY A 405 11.18 -6.53 14.77
CA GLY A 405 12.13 -6.92 15.83
C GLY A 405 11.75 -8.26 16.46
N SER A 406 10.46 -8.45 16.79
CA SER A 406 9.94 -9.71 17.34
C SER A 406 10.14 -10.90 16.39
N ARG A 407 10.12 -10.69 15.08
CA ARG A 407 10.36 -11.76 14.09
C ARG A 407 11.80 -12.27 14.12
N ILE A 408 12.79 -11.38 14.33
CA ILE A 408 14.18 -11.80 14.52
C ILE A 408 14.35 -12.60 15.83
N GLU A 409 13.68 -12.18 16.91
CA GLU A 409 13.67 -12.91 18.17
C GLU A 409 13.10 -14.33 18.00
N GLU A 410 11.95 -14.45 17.35
CA GLU A 410 11.30 -15.72 17.05
C GLU A 410 12.19 -16.64 16.19
N LEU A 411 12.77 -16.11 15.10
CA LEU A 411 13.69 -16.85 14.24
C LEU A 411 14.95 -17.31 14.98
N THR A 412 15.45 -16.48 15.89
CA THR A 412 16.60 -16.85 16.72
C THR A 412 16.25 -17.95 17.72
N ALA A 413 15.06 -17.89 18.31
CA ALA A 413 14.57 -18.94 19.20
C ALA A 413 14.33 -20.27 18.45
N GLU A 414 13.80 -20.22 17.23
CA GLU A 414 13.51 -21.38 16.39
C GLU A 414 14.78 -22.02 15.80
N ARG A 415 15.72 -21.23 15.30
CA ARG A 415 16.84 -21.65 14.43
C ARG A 415 18.22 -21.47 15.06
N GLY A 416 18.30 -20.85 16.22
CA GLY A 416 19.56 -20.50 16.88
C GLY A 416 20.22 -19.24 16.33
N ALA A 417 21.46 -19.02 16.75
CA ALA A 417 22.26 -17.86 16.32
C ALA A 417 22.52 -17.92 14.81
N TYR A 418 22.48 -16.74 14.18
CA TYR A 418 22.74 -16.60 12.75
C TYR A 418 24.24 -16.70 12.47
N THR A 419 24.63 -17.72 11.72
CA THR A 419 26.05 -18.02 11.45
C THR A 419 26.53 -17.47 10.11
N SER A 420 27.84 -17.36 9.93
CA SER A 420 28.43 -16.99 8.63
C SER A 420 28.04 -17.96 7.51
N ILE A 421 27.86 -19.26 7.83
CA ILE A 421 27.42 -20.25 6.85
C ILE A 421 25.98 -19.96 6.41
N ASP A 422 25.10 -19.59 7.33
CA ASP A 422 23.72 -19.21 7.01
C ASP A 422 23.71 -17.94 6.14
N ALA A 423 24.47 -16.93 6.52
CA ALA A 423 24.56 -15.68 5.77
C ALA A 423 25.06 -15.87 4.32
N HIS A 424 26.07 -16.74 4.09
CA HIS A 424 26.52 -17.05 2.74
C HIS A 424 25.48 -17.81 1.92
N LYS A 425 24.72 -18.73 2.54
CA LYS A 425 23.61 -19.43 1.88
C LYS A 425 22.46 -18.46 1.56
N ASP A 426 22.20 -17.50 2.44
CA ASP A 426 21.12 -16.55 2.26
C ASP A 426 21.45 -15.51 1.18
N MET A 427 22.72 -15.13 1.05
CA MET A 427 23.17 -14.27 -0.06
C MET A 427 22.88 -14.89 -1.43
N GLN A 428 22.95 -16.22 -1.56
CA GLN A 428 22.63 -16.91 -2.82
C GLN A 428 21.15 -16.75 -3.19
N LEU A 429 20.22 -16.54 -2.24
CA LEU A 429 18.82 -16.27 -2.53
C LEU A 429 18.62 -14.99 -3.36
N MET A 430 19.51 -14.03 -3.22
CA MET A 430 19.55 -12.82 -4.07
C MET A 430 20.25 -13.10 -5.40
N MET A 431 21.48 -13.59 -5.35
CA MET A 431 22.37 -13.72 -6.51
C MET A 431 21.86 -14.77 -7.51
N ASP A 432 21.44 -15.93 -7.02
CA ASP A 432 21.05 -17.08 -7.84
C ASP A 432 19.54 -17.17 -8.06
N SER A 433 18.76 -16.17 -7.60
CA SER A 433 17.32 -16.11 -7.89
C SER A 433 17.08 -16.28 -9.38
N GLY A 434 16.35 -17.32 -9.76
CA GLY A 434 16.02 -17.61 -11.17
C GLY A 434 14.71 -16.97 -11.61
N ILE A 435 14.12 -17.51 -12.68
CA ILE A 435 12.86 -17.05 -13.25
C ILE A 435 11.70 -18.04 -13.00
N GLU A 436 11.90 -18.99 -12.11
CA GLU A 436 10.85 -19.89 -11.66
C GLU A 436 9.72 -19.13 -10.96
N ASN A 437 8.49 -19.61 -11.12
CA ASN A 437 7.27 -19.00 -10.58
C ASN A 437 7.01 -17.57 -11.12
N VAL A 438 7.44 -17.32 -12.35
CA VAL A 438 7.12 -16.11 -13.12
C VAL A 438 6.13 -16.46 -14.22
N LEU A 439 5.05 -15.71 -14.33
CA LEU A 439 4.01 -15.88 -15.35
C LEU A 439 3.74 -14.54 -16.04
N GLU A 440 4.17 -14.39 -17.29
CA GLU A 440 3.72 -13.28 -18.13
C GLU A 440 2.27 -13.53 -18.56
N LEU A 441 1.39 -12.55 -18.32
CA LEU A 441 -0.04 -12.72 -18.43
C LEU A 441 -0.54 -12.49 -19.88
N THR A 442 -1.04 -13.57 -20.49
CA THR A 442 -1.84 -13.48 -21.71
C THR A 442 -3.22 -12.91 -21.40
N HIS A 443 -4.01 -12.61 -22.44
CA HIS A 443 -5.41 -12.21 -22.29
C HIS A 443 -6.21 -13.22 -21.44
N TYR A 444 -6.00 -14.52 -21.68
CA TYR A 444 -6.69 -15.59 -20.94
C TYR A 444 -6.30 -15.60 -19.45
N GLU A 445 -5.02 -15.42 -19.13
CA GLU A 445 -4.55 -15.38 -17.76
C GLU A 445 -5.10 -14.15 -17.01
N LYS A 446 -5.07 -12.98 -17.64
CA LYS A 446 -5.69 -11.77 -17.08
C LYS A 446 -7.18 -11.99 -16.79
N LYS A 447 -7.90 -12.63 -17.75
CA LYS A 447 -9.33 -12.92 -17.59
C LYS A 447 -9.60 -13.98 -16.53
N ARG A 448 -8.75 -15.01 -16.43
CA ARG A 448 -8.81 -16.01 -15.35
C ARG A 448 -8.74 -15.36 -13.98
N ILE A 449 -7.72 -14.52 -13.76
CA ILE A 449 -7.54 -13.80 -12.49
C ILE A 449 -8.74 -12.89 -12.20
N HIS A 450 -9.20 -12.11 -13.20
CA HIS A 450 -10.37 -11.26 -13.06
C HIS A 450 -11.62 -12.04 -12.65
N ASN A 451 -11.84 -13.22 -13.25
CA ASN A 451 -13.01 -14.05 -12.96
C ASN A 451 -13.00 -14.62 -11.52
N LEU A 452 -11.84 -14.77 -10.87
CA LEU A 452 -11.78 -15.20 -9.46
C LEU A 452 -12.49 -14.22 -8.52
N LYS A 453 -12.60 -12.94 -8.90
CA LYS A 453 -13.38 -11.96 -8.15
C LYS A 453 -14.84 -12.35 -7.96
N TYR A 454 -15.43 -13.11 -8.90
CA TYR A 454 -16.83 -13.51 -8.84
C TYR A 454 -17.17 -14.22 -7.53
N PHE A 455 -16.37 -15.20 -7.13
CA PHE A 455 -16.66 -16.02 -5.96
C PHE A 455 -16.65 -15.23 -4.66
N THR A 456 -15.67 -14.34 -4.50
CA THR A 456 -15.59 -13.50 -3.31
C THR A 456 -16.62 -12.37 -3.34
N TRP A 457 -16.63 -11.60 -4.42
CA TRP A 457 -17.33 -10.31 -4.41
C TRP A 457 -18.80 -10.40 -4.79
N ILE A 458 -19.16 -11.30 -5.70
CA ILE A 458 -20.55 -11.47 -6.09
C ILE A 458 -21.25 -12.46 -5.15
N GLU A 459 -20.70 -13.68 -5.00
CA GLU A 459 -21.34 -14.74 -4.23
C GLU A 459 -21.31 -14.50 -2.70
N GLN A 460 -20.20 -13.99 -2.16
CA GLN A 460 -20.01 -13.84 -0.71
C GLN A 460 -20.28 -12.41 -0.21
N GLN A 461 -19.83 -11.39 -0.96
CA GLN A 461 -19.92 -9.98 -0.52
C GLN A 461 -21.11 -9.23 -1.13
N GLY A 462 -21.88 -9.85 -2.03
CA GLY A 462 -23.12 -9.30 -2.58
C GLY A 462 -22.95 -8.09 -3.49
N ARG A 463 -21.77 -7.97 -4.15
CA ARG A 463 -21.54 -6.96 -5.19
C ARG A 463 -22.30 -7.30 -6.47
N GLU A 464 -22.51 -6.30 -7.33
CA GLU A 464 -23.28 -6.45 -8.56
C GLU A 464 -22.39 -7.01 -9.69
N LEU A 465 -22.89 -8.05 -10.38
CA LEU A 465 -22.21 -8.67 -11.52
C LEU A 465 -21.99 -7.69 -12.67
N ASP A 466 -22.91 -6.75 -12.87
CA ASP A 466 -22.78 -5.72 -13.94
C ASP A 466 -21.56 -4.82 -13.68
N GLU A 467 -21.22 -4.54 -12.42
CA GLU A 467 -20.02 -3.77 -12.08
C GLU A 467 -18.74 -4.58 -12.33
N LEU A 468 -18.72 -5.86 -11.95
CA LEU A 468 -17.60 -6.75 -12.29
C LEU A 468 -17.37 -6.83 -13.80
N ASN A 469 -18.45 -6.93 -14.59
CA ASN A 469 -18.37 -6.91 -16.03
C ASN A 469 -17.85 -5.58 -16.58
N SER A 470 -18.23 -4.45 -15.99
CA SER A 470 -17.75 -3.12 -16.40
C SER A 470 -16.24 -2.95 -16.16
N GLN A 471 -15.68 -3.52 -15.09
CA GLN A 471 -14.24 -3.53 -14.85
C GLN A 471 -13.44 -4.15 -16.00
N TRP A 472 -14.05 -5.06 -16.77
CA TRP A 472 -13.40 -5.76 -17.86
C TRP A 472 -13.80 -5.24 -19.23
N TYR A 473 -15.10 -5.13 -19.51
CA TYR A 473 -15.63 -4.81 -20.85
C TYR A 473 -15.69 -3.31 -21.11
N ASP A 474 -15.94 -2.49 -20.07
CA ASP A 474 -15.93 -1.03 -20.14
C ASP A 474 -14.65 -0.46 -19.50
N HIS A 475 -13.56 -1.22 -19.56
CA HIS A 475 -12.33 -1.05 -18.79
C HIS A 475 -11.86 0.41 -18.68
N ASP A 476 -11.58 1.04 -19.82
CA ASP A 476 -10.99 2.38 -19.83
C ASP A 476 -11.95 3.42 -19.21
N SER A 477 -13.24 3.34 -19.53
CA SER A 477 -14.22 4.27 -18.97
C SER A 477 -14.46 4.02 -17.48
N TYR A 478 -14.41 2.75 -17.03
CA TYR A 478 -14.57 2.38 -15.63
C TYR A 478 -13.42 2.92 -14.78
N TRP A 479 -12.18 2.57 -15.11
CA TRP A 479 -11.01 2.95 -14.30
C TRP A 479 -10.69 4.44 -14.41
N ASN A 480 -10.82 5.05 -15.58
CA ASN A 480 -10.64 6.49 -15.75
C ASN A 480 -11.65 7.31 -14.95
N SER A 481 -12.90 6.82 -14.81
CA SER A 481 -13.90 7.50 -13.98
C SER A 481 -13.53 7.55 -12.49
N ILE A 482 -12.69 6.63 -12.01
CA ILE A 482 -12.18 6.61 -10.63
C ILE A 482 -10.97 7.55 -10.51
N PHE A 483 -9.95 7.36 -11.34
CA PHE A 483 -8.70 8.11 -11.21
C PHE A 483 -8.87 9.60 -11.54
N SER A 484 -9.84 9.97 -12.37
CA SER A 484 -10.19 11.37 -12.65
C SER A 484 -10.86 12.11 -11.51
N LEU A 485 -11.22 11.44 -10.40
CA LEU A 485 -11.85 12.10 -9.24
C LEU A 485 -10.87 12.89 -8.36
N ALA A 486 -9.56 12.66 -8.49
CA ALA A 486 -8.58 13.28 -7.60
C ALA A 486 -8.63 14.82 -7.58
N PRO A 487 -8.71 15.55 -8.71
CA PRO A 487 -8.84 17.01 -8.67
C PRO A 487 -10.13 17.47 -7.98
N LYS A 488 -11.22 16.71 -8.13
CA LYS A 488 -12.49 17.02 -7.48
C LYS A 488 -12.42 16.81 -5.96
N ILE A 489 -11.68 15.81 -5.51
CA ILE A 489 -11.44 15.58 -4.08
C ILE A 489 -10.59 16.72 -3.50
N ASP A 490 -9.56 17.16 -4.20
CA ASP A 490 -8.74 18.32 -3.79
C ASP A 490 -9.59 19.59 -3.67
N GLU A 491 -10.49 19.87 -4.64
CA GLU A 491 -11.46 20.96 -4.54
C GLU A 491 -12.36 20.85 -3.29
N LEU A 492 -12.88 19.66 -3.00
CA LEU A 492 -13.71 19.41 -1.82
C LEU A 492 -12.95 19.63 -0.51
N ILE A 493 -11.68 19.23 -0.46
CA ILE A 493 -10.81 19.46 0.70
C ILE A 493 -10.55 20.95 0.88
N GLU A 494 -10.29 21.68 -0.19
CA GLU A 494 -10.07 23.13 -0.14
C GLU A 494 -11.34 23.89 0.29
N GLU A 495 -12.51 23.53 -0.25
CA GLU A 495 -13.80 24.08 0.19
C GLU A 495 -14.02 23.82 1.69
N PHE A 496 -13.78 22.59 2.14
CA PHE A 496 -13.95 22.15 3.53
C PHE A 496 -13.02 22.90 4.50
N ASN A 497 -11.79 23.19 4.11
CA ASN A 497 -10.84 23.95 4.91
C ASN A 497 -11.20 25.45 5.02
N GLY A 498 -12.17 25.93 4.25
CA GLY A 498 -12.65 27.31 4.27
C GLY A 498 -11.80 28.24 3.41
N LYS A 499 -11.75 27.98 2.12
CA LYS A 499 -11.26 28.93 1.12
C LYS A 499 -11.99 30.24 1.19
#